data_0df6fca6fe9bdea99195297657ea7c11
#
_entry.id   0df6fca6fe9bdea99195297657ea7c11
#
_cell.length_a   1.000
_cell.length_b   1.000
_cell.length_c   1.000
_cell.angle_alpha   90.00
_cell.angle_beta   90.00
_cell.angle_gamma   90.00
#
_symmetry.space_group_name_H-M   'P 1'
#
loop_
_entity.id
_entity.type
_entity.pdbx_description
1 polymer ?
#
loop_
_entity_poly.entity_id
_entity_poly.type
_entity_poly.pdbx_seq_one_letter_code
_entity_poly.pdbx_strand_id
1 'polypeptide(L)'
;MLTLDRFEEASEIVKKVTQETKLVYSEYLSEQTGNKVYLKPENMQFTGAYKVRGAYYKISTLSEEERQRGLITASAGNHAQGVAYAAKRYGAKATIVMPTTTPLIKVNRT
;
A
#
# COMPACT_ATOMS: atom_id res chain seq x y z
N MET A 1 4.92 20.79 -2.78
CA MET A 1 4.40 20.30 -4.06
C MET A 1 5.05 18.95 -4.34
N LEU A 2 4.35 17.97 -4.91
CA LEU A 2 4.94 16.70 -5.33
C LEU A 2 5.74 16.92 -6.62
N THR A 3 6.99 16.43 -6.64
CA THR A 3 7.90 16.52 -7.78
C THR A 3 8.27 15.11 -8.26
N LEU A 4 8.81 14.98 -9.47
CA LEU A 4 9.26 13.70 -10.01
C LEU A 4 10.29 13.03 -9.08
N ASP A 5 11.26 13.79 -8.59
CA ASP A 5 12.30 13.29 -7.68
C ASP A 5 11.72 12.60 -6.44
N ARG A 6 10.58 13.14 -5.90
CA ARG A 6 9.88 12.51 -4.77
C ARG A 6 9.24 11.18 -5.13
N PHE A 7 8.76 11.03 -6.35
CA PHE A 7 8.23 9.74 -6.83
C PHE A 7 9.36 8.74 -7.09
N GLU A 8 10.49 9.18 -7.60
CA GLU A 8 11.67 8.33 -7.81
C GLU A 8 12.22 7.84 -6.45
N GLU A 9 12.41 8.73 -5.48
CA GLU A 9 12.78 8.37 -4.11
C GLU A 9 11.81 7.36 -3.50
N ALA A 10 10.49 7.63 -3.60
CA ALA A 10 9.47 6.72 -3.10
C ALA A 10 9.52 5.36 -3.79
N SER A 11 9.77 5.33 -5.10
CA SER A 11 9.90 4.10 -5.88
C SER A 11 11.01 3.20 -5.34
N GLU A 12 12.19 3.76 -5.07
CA GLU A 12 13.31 2.99 -4.52
C GLU A 12 13.00 2.44 -3.10
N ILE A 13 12.32 3.23 -2.28
CA ILE A 13 11.96 2.82 -0.93
C ILE A 13 10.93 1.68 -0.96
N VAL A 14 9.88 1.80 -1.77
CA VAL A 14 8.78 0.83 -1.78
C VAL A 14 9.16 -0.50 -2.44
N LYS A 15 10.18 -0.56 -3.29
CA LYS A 15 10.72 -1.82 -3.84
C LYS A 15 11.06 -2.85 -2.75
N LYS A 16 11.41 -2.40 -1.54
CA LYS A 16 11.76 -3.27 -0.41
C LYS A 16 10.58 -4.11 0.12
N VAL A 17 9.34 -3.72 -0.18
CA VAL A 17 8.13 -4.32 0.40
C VAL A 17 7.04 -4.62 -0.61
N THR A 18 7.24 -4.28 -1.86
CA THR A 18 6.24 -4.52 -2.91
C THR A 18 6.69 -5.60 -3.86
N GLN A 19 5.71 -6.28 -4.43
CA GLN A 19 5.94 -7.12 -5.61
C GLN A 19 6.00 -6.23 -6.86
N GLU A 20 6.89 -6.58 -7.77
CA GLU A 20 6.94 -5.97 -9.09
C GLU A 20 5.73 -6.45 -9.91
N THR A 21 4.63 -5.72 -9.83
CA THR A 21 3.46 -5.97 -10.65
C THR A 21 3.69 -5.39 -12.04
N LYS A 22 4.25 -6.18 -12.95
CA LYS A 22 4.52 -5.75 -14.33
C LYS A 22 3.25 -5.28 -15.03
N LEU A 23 3.38 -4.34 -15.94
CA LEU A 23 2.28 -3.96 -16.82
C LEU A 23 1.95 -5.12 -17.76
N VAL A 24 0.67 -5.49 -17.81
CA VAL A 24 0.14 -6.55 -18.66
C VAL A 24 -0.72 -5.93 -19.73
N TYR A 25 -0.38 -6.13 -21.01
CA TYR A 25 -1.20 -5.68 -22.12
C TYR A 25 -2.54 -6.41 -22.11
N SER A 26 -3.63 -5.68 -22.27
CA SER A 26 -4.97 -6.21 -22.39
C SER A 26 -5.47 -6.05 -23.82
N GLU A 27 -5.46 -7.11 -24.61
CA GLU A 27 -5.99 -7.14 -25.96
C GLU A 27 -7.47 -6.76 -25.95
N TYR A 28 -8.25 -7.42 -25.12
CA TYR A 28 -9.69 -7.18 -25.00
C TYR A 28 -10.03 -5.69 -24.74
N LEU A 29 -9.42 -5.07 -23.73
CA LEU A 29 -9.69 -3.66 -23.44
C LEU A 29 -9.15 -2.73 -24.54
N SER A 30 -8.06 -3.11 -25.18
CA SER A 30 -7.49 -2.32 -26.26
C SER A 30 -8.40 -2.30 -27.49
N GLU A 31 -8.96 -3.42 -27.87
CA GLU A 31 -9.96 -3.53 -28.93
C GLU A 31 -11.24 -2.74 -28.60
N GLN A 32 -11.77 -2.89 -27.39
CA GLN A 32 -13.00 -2.21 -26.95
C GLN A 32 -12.86 -0.67 -26.94
N THR A 33 -11.66 -0.16 -26.65
CA THR A 33 -11.45 1.29 -26.47
C THR A 33 -10.74 1.97 -27.64
N GLY A 34 -10.20 1.19 -28.57
CA GLY A 34 -9.35 1.72 -29.66
C GLY A 34 -7.99 2.26 -29.17
N ASN A 35 -7.57 1.91 -27.95
CA ASN A 35 -6.33 2.38 -27.33
C ASN A 35 -5.40 1.21 -26.99
N LYS A 36 -4.13 1.49 -26.70
CA LYS A 36 -3.21 0.49 -26.12
C LYS A 36 -3.38 0.48 -24.61
N VAL A 37 -4.12 -0.48 -24.08
CA VAL A 37 -4.45 -0.57 -22.64
C VAL A 37 -3.53 -1.57 -21.95
N TYR A 38 -2.89 -1.12 -20.87
CA TYR A 38 -2.06 -1.93 -20.00
C TYR A 38 -2.64 -1.93 -18.58
N LEU A 39 -2.66 -3.08 -17.94
CA LEU A 39 -3.12 -3.28 -16.58
C LEU A 39 -1.93 -3.33 -15.62
N LYS A 40 -2.03 -2.62 -14.52
CA LYS A 40 -1.11 -2.70 -13.36
C LYS A 40 -1.79 -3.54 -12.27
N PRO A 41 -1.49 -4.85 -12.13
CA PRO A 41 -2.25 -5.74 -11.26
C PRO A 41 -1.89 -5.58 -9.77
N GLU A 42 -2.23 -4.46 -9.16
CA GLU A 42 -1.95 -4.15 -7.76
C GLU A 42 -2.72 -5.04 -6.74
N ASN A 43 -3.73 -5.79 -7.19
CA ASN A 43 -4.35 -6.87 -6.42
C ASN A 43 -3.37 -8.02 -6.12
N MET A 44 -2.25 -8.10 -6.84
CA MET A 44 -1.18 -9.08 -6.61
C MET A 44 -0.16 -8.65 -5.55
N GLN A 45 -0.29 -7.47 -4.96
CA GLN A 45 0.54 -7.08 -3.82
C GLN A 45 0.29 -7.98 -2.60
N PHE A 46 1.27 -8.06 -1.68
CA PHE A 46 1.16 -8.86 -0.45
C PHE A 46 -0.08 -8.54 0.39
N THR A 47 -0.52 -7.28 0.34
CA THR A 47 -1.75 -6.81 1.02
C THR A 47 -2.99 -6.87 0.12
N GLY A 48 -2.88 -7.39 -1.10
CA GLY A 48 -3.96 -7.45 -2.06
C GLY A 48 -4.37 -6.11 -2.67
N ALA A 49 -3.58 -5.04 -2.47
CA ALA A 49 -3.91 -3.70 -2.97
C ALA A 49 -2.68 -2.77 -3.00
N TYR A 50 -2.77 -1.69 -3.78
CA TYR A 50 -1.72 -0.67 -3.93
C TYR A 50 -1.42 0.15 -2.65
N LYS A 51 -2.29 0.12 -1.66
CA LYS A 51 -2.19 0.95 -0.43
C LYS A 51 -0.90 0.72 0.37
N VAL A 52 -0.27 -0.43 0.24
CA VAL A 52 1.03 -0.74 0.85
C VAL A 52 2.12 0.24 0.42
N ARG A 53 2.10 0.72 -0.82
CA ARG A 53 3.08 1.67 -1.35
C ARG A 53 3.08 2.97 -0.55
N GLY A 54 1.95 3.65 -0.49
CA GLY A 54 1.83 4.91 0.23
C GLY A 54 2.01 4.77 1.74
N ALA A 55 1.49 3.70 2.34
CA ALA A 55 1.66 3.43 3.77
C ALA A 55 3.14 3.24 4.12
N TYR A 56 3.85 2.40 3.38
CA TYR A 56 5.26 2.13 3.65
C TYR A 56 6.13 3.37 3.45
N TYR A 57 5.94 4.10 2.34
CA TYR A 57 6.69 5.34 2.10
C TYR A 57 6.40 6.38 3.18
N LYS A 58 5.14 6.60 3.57
CA LYS A 58 4.82 7.55 4.65
C LYS A 58 5.52 7.17 5.96
N ILE A 59 5.52 5.91 6.34
CA ILE A 59 6.17 5.45 7.57
C ILE A 59 7.70 5.59 7.46
N SER A 60 8.28 5.42 6.27
CA SER A 60 9.72 5.63 6.06
C SER A 60 10.17 7.06 6.31
N THR A 61 9.28 8.04 6.09
CA THR A 61 9.59 9.47 6.31
C THR A 61 9.48 9.91 7.77
N LEU A 62 8.97 9.06 8.66
CA LEU A 62 8.90 9.35 10.08
C LEU A 62 10.27 9.14 10.75
N SER A 63 10.56 9.95 11.78
CA SER A 63 11.75 9.75 12.61
C SER A 63 11.64 8.44 13.41
N GLU A 64 12.77 7.97 13.92
CA GLU A 64 12.79 6.80 14.82
C GLU A 64 11.89 7.01 16.04
N GLU A 65 11.97 8.20 16.66
CA GLU A 65 11.15 8.56 17.81
C GLU A 65 9.64 8.55 17.47
N GLU A 66 9.26 9.07 16.31
CA GLU A 66 7.87 9.05 15.85
C GLU A 66 7.36 7.62 15.65
N ARG A 67 8.18 6.74 15.07
CA ARG A 67 7.82 5.32 14.93
C ARG A 67 7.71 4.60 16.28
N GLN A 68 8.58 4.90 17.24
CA GLN A 68 8.54 4.33 18.58
C GLN A 68 7.29 4.74 19.38
N ARG A 69 6.77 5.95 19.19
CA ARG A 69 5.48 6.37 19.76
C ARG A 69 4.31 5.54 19.23
N GLY A 70 4.48 4.86 18.10
CA GLY A 70 3.47 4.05 17.47
C GLY A 70 2.66 4.81 16.42
N LEU A 71 1.93 4.05 15.63
CA LEU A 71 1.14 4.55 14.50
C LEU A 71 -0.35 4.33 14.81
N ILE A 72 -1.18 5.26 14.40
CA ILE A 72 -2.63 5.12 14.48
C ILE A 72 -3.29 5.45 13.14
N THR A 73 -4.26 4.64 12.76
CA THR A 73 -5.10 4.92 11.58
C THR A 73 -6.51 4.39 11.77
N ALA A 74 -7.48 4.99 11.09
CA ALA A 74 -8.86 4.54 11.05
C ALA A 74 -9.20 4.02 9.65
N SER A 75 -9.39 2.72 9.52
CA SER A 75 -9.77 2.08 8.25
C SER A 75 -10.16 0.62 8.47
N ALA A 76 -11.21 0.17 7.79
CA ALA A 76 -11.64 -1.24 7.77
C ALA A 76 -11.25 -1.97 6.48
N GLY A 77 -10.34 -1.42 5.67
CA GLY A 77 -10.05 -1.94 4.34
C GLY A 77 -8.57 -2.00 4.00
N ASN A 78 -8.27 -1.80 2.73
CA ASN A 78 -6.93 -1.94 2.19
C ASN A 78 -5.89 -1.00 2.82
N HIS A 79 -6.32 0.18 3.31
CA HIS A 79 -5.41 1.09 4.00
C HIS A 79 -4.98 0.53 5.36
N ALA A 80 -5.91 -0.05 6.13
CA ALA A 80 -5.61 -0.73 7.40
C ALA A 80 -4.54 -1.80 7.21
N GLN A 81 -4.74 -2.68 6.23
CA GLN A 81 -3.79 -3.74 5.90
C GLN A 81 -2.43 -3.18 5.44
N GLY A 82 -2.44 -2.12 4.63
CA GLY A 82 -1.20 -1.45 4.20
C GLY A 82 -0.41 -0.87 5.37
N VAL A 83 -1.07 -0.22 6.32
CA VAL A 83 -0.43 0.34 7.52
C VAL A 83 0.08 -0.76 8.44
N ALA A 84 -0.73 -1.79 8.72
CA ALA A 84 -0.33 -2.91 9.57
C ALA A 84 0.90 -3.64 8.99
N TYR A 85 0.89 -3.94 7.69
CA TYR A 85 2.01 -4.58 7.00
C TYR A 85 3.28 -3.72 7.05
N ALA A 86 3.15 -2.42 6.76
CA ALA A 86 4.28 -1.49 6.78
C ALA A 86 4.84 -1.30 8.19
N ALA A 87 3.97 -1.14 9.19
CA ALA A 87 4.37 -1.04 10.60
C ALA A 87 5.18 -2.26 11.06
N LYS A 88 4.71 -3.46 10.72
CA LYS A 88 5.43 -4.72 11.01
C LYS A 88 6.84 -4.74 10.41
N ARG A 89 7.02 -4.23 9.19
CA ARG A 89 8.33 -4.14 8.52
C ARG A 89 9.29 -3.16 9.20
N TYR A 90 8.76 -2.13 9.85
CA TYR A 90 9.54 -1.16 10.63
C TYR A 90 9.66 -1.51 12.12
N GLY A 91 9.07 -2.64 12.58
CA GLY A 91 9.03 -2.97 14.00
C GLY A 91 8.22 -1.98 14.85
N ALA A 92 7.34 -1.20 14.22
CA ALA A 92 6.53 -0.20 14.87
C ALA A 92 5.17 -0.77 15.31
N LYS A 93 4.68 -0.34 16.48
CA LYS A 93 3.33 -0.68 16.93
C LYS A 93 2.31 0.09 16.11
N ALA A 94 1.28 -0.58 15.61
CA ALA A 94 0.16 0.06 14.92
C ALA A 94 -1.16 -0.18 15.66
N THR A 95 -1.94 0.87 15.82
CA THR A 95 -3.32 0.82 16.32
C THR A 95 -4.26 1.12 15.16
N ILE A 96 -5.11 0.16 14.83
CA ILE A 96 -6.06 0.28 13.72
C ILE A 96 -7.48 0.40 14.29
N VAL A 97 -8.12 1.54 14.07
CA VAL A 97 -9.51 1.77 14.46
C VAL A 97 -10.43 1.32 13.34
N MET A 98 -11.35 0.43 13.66
CA MET A 98 -12.32 -0.14 12.73
C MET A 98 -13.74 -0.05 13.27
N PRO A 99 -14.78 0.05 12.43
CA PRO A 99 -16.16 -0.14 12.84
C PRO A 99 -16.36 -1.54 13.44
N THR A 100 -17.25 -1.66 14.42
CA THR A 100 -17.59 -2.95 15.03
C THR A 100 -18.24 -3.94 14.04
N THR A 101 -18.79 -3.41 12.95
CA THR A 101 -19.38 -4.20 11.85
C THR A 101 -18.36 -4.70 10.83
N THR A 102 -17.06 -4.46 11.06
CA THR A 102 -16.01 -4.90 10.12
C THR A 102 -15.98 -6.43 10.02
N PRO A 103 -16.04 -7.01 8.80
CA PRO A 103 -15.97 -8.45 8.62
C PRO A 103 -14.69 -9.05 9.22
N LEU A 104 -14.83 -10.18 9.93
CA LEU A 104 -13.72 -10.85 10.61
C LEU A 104 -12.53 -11.16 9.70
N ILE A 105 -12.77 -11.50 8.44
CA ILE A 105 -11.69 -11.75 7.48
C ILE A 105 -10.78 -10.52 7.29
N LYS A 106 -11.34 -9.31 7.37
CA LYS A 106 -10.56 -8.07 7.28
C LYS A 106 -9.82 -7.77 8.58
N VAL A 107 -10.47 -8.04 9.72
CA VAL A 107 -9.82 -7.89 11.04
C VAL A 107 -8.61 -8.83 11.15
N ASN A 108 -8.78 -10.10 10.78
CA ASN A 108 -7.71 -11.11 10.89
C ASN A 108 -6.53 -10.89 9.92
N ARG A 109 -6.73 -10.09 8.87
CA ARG A 109 -5.68 -9.74 7.90
C ARG A 109 -4.93 -8.44 8.26
N THR A 110 -5.34 -7.78 9.31
CA THR A 110 -4.76 -6.53 9.79
C THR A 110 -4.00 -6.73 11.08
#